data_8ab4067f1200a32077cef8415fd55b9f
#
_entry.id   8ab4067f1200a32077cef8415fd55b9f
#
_cell.length_a   1.000
_cell.length_b   1.000
_cell.length_c   1.000
_cell.angle_alpha   90.00
_cell.angle_beta   90.00
_cell.angle_gamma   90.00
#
_symmetry.space_group_name_H-M   'P 1'
#
loop_
_entity.id
_entity.type
_entity.pdbx_description
1 polymer ?
#
loop_
_entity_poly.entity_id
_entity_poly.type
_entity_poly.pdbx_seq_one_letter_code
_entity_poly.pdbx_strand_id
1 'polypeptide(L)'
;MTLRWTMDKVGAICRTVEDCAVVFDSLRGPDGKDDTVVNAPHVLDEHAGLAGMRVGYIEREFRQTSEDASADEKKQWPAYQRLLDDALDLFRKAGVVLQPIALPDLPARSIYALLNAEAGAAFDDLLRAGGHNDLAGKHPGGRANQLRATRFIPAVDYIRAQRVRTLLAQQMNALMATCDVFLAPSDSASVAVTNLTGHPALTLNAGFVEGMPRGLMITGRLYDEATVLRVGMAYQRATTWHAIHPPLA
;
A
#
# COMPACT_ATOMS: atom_id res chain seq x y z
N MET A 1 9.78 12.97 11.36
CA MET A 1 8.55 13.69 11.78
C MET A 1 7.36 12.91 11.24
N THR A 2 6.50 12.47 12.11
CA THR A 2 5.27 11.74 11.75
C THR A 2 4.26 12.72 11.15
N LEU A 3 3.74 12.44 9.96
CA LEU A 3 2.76 13.29 9.29
C LEU A 3 1.32 12.90 9.63
N ARG A 4 1.11 11.60 9.86
CA ARG A 4 -0.16 11.01 10.28
C ARG A 4 0.13 10.03 11.39
N TRP A 5 -0.05 10.48 12.61
CA TRP A 5 0.37 9.79 13.83
C TRP A 5 0.00 8.31 13.89
N THR A 6 -1.20 7.96 13.41
CA THR A 6 -1.73 6.59 13.53
C THR A 6 -1.59 5.76 12.25
N MET A 7 -1.01 6.30 11.16
CA MET A 7 -1.00 5.64 9.85
C MET A 7 0.36 5.63 9.17
N ASP A 8 1.30 6.50 9.56
CA ASP A 8 2.61 6.56 8.92
C ASP A 8 3.38 5.26 9.18
N LYS A 9 4.00 4.76 8.13
CA LYS A 9 4.88 3.60 8.14
C LYS A 9 6.16 3.93 7.42
N VAL A 10 7.29 3.50 7.97
CA VAL A 10 8.59 3.59 7.30
C VAL A 10 8.75 2.37 6.40
N GLY A 11 9.25 2.58 5.19
CA GLY A 11 9.50 1.50 4.23
C GLY A 11 10.69 1.81 3.34
N ALA A 12 11.28 0.76 2.76
CA ALA A 12 12.39 0.84 1.83
C ALA A 12 11.89 1.03 0.39
N ILE A 13 12.63 1.81 -0.38
CA ILE A 13 12.51 1.88 -1.85
C ILE A 13 13.85 1.44 -2.40
N CYS A 14 13.89 0.22 -2.91
CA CYS A 14 15.09 -0.43 -3.41
C CYS A 14 14.88 -0.96 -4.82
N ARG A 15 15.94 -1.46 -5.42
CA ARG A 15 15.88 -2.03 -6.77
C ARG A 15 15.40 -3.48 -6.76
N THR A 16 15.75 -4.22 -5.72
CA THR A 16 15.40 -5.64 -5.55
C THR A 16 14.61 -5.85 -4.26
N VAL A 17 13.91 -6.96 -4.17
CA VAL A 17 13.19 -7.35 -2.95
C VAL A 17 14.17 -7.75 -1.85
N GLU A 18 15.30 -8.35 -2.23
CA GLU A 18 16.39 -8.70 -1.33
C GLU A 18 16.94 -7.45 -0.63
N ASP A 19 17.18 -6.37 -1.38
CA ASP A 19 17.62 -5.09 -0.80
C ASP A 19 16.55 -4.52 0.16
N CYS A 20 15.28 -4.62 -0.22
CA CYS A 20 14.17 -4.21 0.67
C CYS A 20 14.18 -5.02 1.97
N ALA A 21 14.45 -6.32 1.90
CA ALA A 21 14.52 -7.19 3.08
C ALA A 21 15.66 -6.79 4.01
N VAL A 22 16.85 -6.51 3.47
CA VAL A 22 18.02 -6.05 4.25
C VAL A 22 17.73 -4.71 4.95
N VAL A 23 17.16 -3.75 4.23
CA VAL A 23 16.81 -2.44 4.81
C VAL A 23 15.72 -2.61 5.86
N PHE A 24 14.67 -3.41 5.59
CA PHE A 24 13.62 -3.67 6.55
C PHE A 24 14.16 -4.31 7.84
N ASP A 25 15.04 -5.31 7.74
CA ASP A 25 15.64 -5.96 8.91
C ASP A 25 16.45 -4.98 9.77
N SER A 26 17.05 -3.97 9.13
CA SER A 26 17.81 -2.91 9.82
C SER A 26 16.91 -1.87 10.51
N LEU A 27 15.65 -1.71 10.05
CA LEU A 27 14.72 -0.69 10.53
C LEU A 27 13.70 -1.23 11.54
N ARG A 28 13.42 -2.54 11.51
CA ARG A 28 12.38 -3.15 12.35
C ARG A 28 12.80 -3.25 13.82
N GLY A 29 11.81 -3.29 14.69
CA GLY A 29 12.00 -3.50 16.12
C GLY A 29 12.09 -2.20 16.92
N PRO A 30 11.91 -2.30 18.24
CA PRO A 30 11.89 -1.14 19.13
C PRO A 30 13.29 -0.57 19.32
N ASP A 31 13.41 0.75 19.25
CA ASP A 31 14.63 1.52 19.59
C ASP A 31 14.52 2.23 20.96
N GLY A 32 13.43 2.00 21.69
CA GLY A 32 13.14 2.62 23.00
C GLY A 32 12.63 4.06 22.93
N LYS A 33 12.31 4.58 21.73
CA LYS A 33 11.80 5.94 21.54
C LYS A 33 10.31 6.00 21.14
N ASP A 34 9.78 4.88 20.67
CA ASP A 34 8.38 4.74 20.27
C ASP A 34 7.80 3.46 20.90
N ASP A 35 6.97 3.64 21.92
CA ASP A 35 6.31 2.54 22.65
C ASP A 35 5.24 1.81 21.81
N THR A 36 4.89 2.32 20.63
CA THR A 36 3.93 1.67 19.72
C THR A 36 4.57 0.62 18.83
N VAL A 37 5.90 0.56 18.78
CA VAL A 37 6.63 -0.43 17.99
C VAL A 37 6.63 -1.78 18.67
N VAL A 38 6.18 -2.80 17.94
CA VAL A 38 6.10 -4.18 18.43
C VAL A 38 7.33 -4.97 18.00
N ASN A 39 7.93 -5.71 18.91
CA ASN A 39 8.98 -6.67 18.58
C ASN A 39 8.37 -7.97 18.05
N ALA A 40 7.96 -7.96 16.79
CA ALA A 40 7.39 -9.11 16.12
C ALA A 40 8.49 -10.06 15.59
N PRO A 41 8.28 -11.40 15.64
CA PRO A 41 9.17 -12.35 14.99
C PRO A 41 9.29 -12.08 13.50
N HIS A 42 10.51 -12.16 12.96
CA HIS A 42 10.75 -12.06 11.52
C HIS A 42 11.72 -13.16 11.10
N VAL A 43 11.19 -14.18 10.43
CA VAL A 43 11.99 -15.30 9.91
C VAL A 43 11.73 -15.37 8.41
N LEU A 44 12.67 -14.87 7.63
CA LEU A 44 12.61 -14.88 6.18
C LEU A 44 13.36 -16.10 5.64
N ASP A 45 12.65 -16.99 4.93
CA ASP A 45 13.25 -18.03 4.10
C ASP A 45 13.15 -17.58 2.63
N GLU A 46 14.25 -17.05 2.14
CA GLU A 46 14.35 -16.51 0.77
C GLU A 46 14.19 -17.58 -0.31
N HIS A 47 14.45 -18.84 0.01
CA HIS A 47 14.41 -19.96 -0.94
C HIS A 47 13.14 -20.80 -0.85
N ALA A 48 12.28 -20.53 0.11
CA ALA A 48 11.03 -21.25 0.25
C ALA A 48 10.14 -21.05 -0.99
N GLY A 49 9.67 -22.16 -1.55
CA GLY A 49 8.72 -22.16 -2.66
C GLY A 49 7.35 -21.58 -2.25
N LEU A 50 6.49 -21.34 -3.24
CA LEU A 50 5.15 -20.82 -3.02
C LEU A 50 4.07 -21.91 -3.09
N ALA A 51 4.42 -23.14 -3.43
CA ALA A 51 3.46 -24.23 -3.65
C ALA A 51 2.53 -24.42 -2.44
N GLY A 52 1.22 -24.46 -2.70
CA GLY A 52 0.19 -24.62 -1.68
C GLY A 52 -0.16 -23.36 -0.89
N MET A 53 0.53 -22.23 -1.07
CA MET A 53 0.13 -20.95 -0.47
C MET A 53 -1.22 -20.50 -1.02
N ARG A 54 -2.04 -19.93 -0.13
CA ARG A 54 -3.33 -19.34 -0.50
C ARG A 54 -3.09 -17.86 -0.83
N VAL A 55 -3.19 -17.51 -2.10
CA VAL A 55 -2.99 -16.15 -2.58
C VAL A 55 -4.33 -15.57 -3.04
N GLY A 56 -4.83 -14.57 -2.30
CA GLY A 56 -6.00 -13.82 -2.71
C GLY A 56 -5.66 -12.84 -3.85
N TYR A 57 -6.63 -12.45 -4.65
CA TYR A 57 -6.53 -11.28 -5.52
C TYR A 57 -7.85 -10.50 -5.51
N ILE A 58 -7.76 -9.16 -5.51
CA ILE A 58 -8.96 -8.33 -5.48
C ILE A 58 -9.58 -8.32 -6.88
N GLU A 59 -10.50 -9.25 -7.14
CA GLU A 59 -11.03 -9.52 -8.49
C GLU A 59 -11.54 -8.25 -9.18
N ARG A 60 -12.32 -7.42 -8.47
CA ARG A 60 -12.82 -6.16 -9.02
C ARG A 60 -11.68 -5.27 -9.54
N GLU A 61 -10.60 -5.13 -8.77
CA GLU A 61 -9.46 -4.26 -9.12
C GLU A 61 -8.59 -4.82 -10.24
N PHE A 62 -8.64 -6.12 -10.48
CA PHE A 62 -8.01 -6.77 -11.64
C PHE A 62 -8.85 -6.69 -12.90
N ARG A 63 -10.15 -6.36 -12.80
CA ARG A 63 -11.09 -6.32 -13.93
C ARG A 63 -11.54 -4.92 -14.31
N GLN A 64 -11.41 -3.98 -13.41
CA GLN A 64 -11.90 -2.61 -13.58
C GLN A 64 -10.87 -1.60 -13.10
N THR A 65 -10.66 -0.54 -13.87
CA THR A 65 -9.90 0.61 -13.40
C THR A 65 -10.66 1.37 -12.30
N SER A 66 -9.95 2.23 -11.57
CA SER A 66 -10.58 3.12 -10.58
C SER A 66 -11.70 3.97 -11.20
N GLU A 67 -12.76 4.21 -10.45
CA GLU A 67 -13.85 5.10 -10.88
C GLU A 67 -13.35 6.52 -11.15
N ASP A 68 -12.36 6.98 -10.35
CA ASP A 68 -11.72 8.30 -10.47
C ASP A 68 -10.55 8.32 -11.46
N ALA A 69 -10.32 7.24 -12.21
CA ALA A 69 -9.23 7.18 -13.17
C ALA A 69 -9.43 8.23 -14.28
N SER A 70 -8.34 8.90 -14.65
CA SER A 70 -8.28 9.84 -15.75
C SER A 70 -8.59 9.17 -17.10
N ALA A 71 -8.83 9.97 -18.13
CA ALA A 71 -9.08 9.45 -19.48
C ALA A 71 -7.88 8.63 -19.99
N ASP A 72 -6.66 9.07 -19.69
CA ASP A 72 -5.43 8.38 -20.11
C ASP A 72 -5.26 7.04 -19.37
N GLU A 73 -5.52 7.00 -18.06
CA GLU A 73 -5.50 5.75 -17.31
C GLU A 73 -6.54 4.75 -17.82
N LYS A 74 -7.75 5.21 -18.12
CA LYS A 74 -8.80 4.37 -18.74
C LYS A 74 -8.39 3.82 -20.09
N LYS A 75 -7.70 4.64 -20.91
CA LYS A 75 -7.16 4.23 -22.22
C LYS A 75 -6.06 3.18 -22.09
N GLN A 76 -5.19 3.32 -21.08
CA GLN A 76 -4.07 2.41 -20.83
C GLN A 76 -4.49 1.13 -20.09
N TRP A 77 -5.67 1.13 -19.47
CA TRP A 77 -6.15 0.03 -18.64
C TRP A 77 -6.09 -1.35 -19.32
N PRO A 78 -6.52 -1.55 -20.59
CA PRO A 78 -6.46 -2.87 -21.23
C PRO A 78 -5.04 -3.43 -21.35
N ALA A 79 -4.03 -2.57 -21.48
CA ALA A 79 -2.63 -2.98 -21.51
C ALA A 79 -2.15 -3.35 -20.09
N TYR A 80 -2.49 -2.54 -19.08
CA TYR A 80 -2.17 -2.83 -17.70
C TYR A 80 -2.86 -4.11 -17.21
N GLN A 81 -4.13 -4.31 -17.56
CA GLN A 81 -4.86 -5.52 -17.21
C GLN A 81 -4.17 -6.79 -17.70
N ARG A 82 -3.61 -6.77 -18.92
CA ARG A 82 -2.82 -7.91 -19.44
C ARG A 82 -1.59 -8.20 -18.57
N LEU A 83 -0.87 -7.17 -18.12
CA LEU A 83 0.27 -7.36 -17.20
C LEU A 83 -0.16 -7.97 -15.87
N LEU A 84 -1.33 -7.58 -15.36
CA LEU A 84 -1.90 -8.15 -14.14
C LEU A 84 -2.33 -9.61 -14.34
N ASP A 85 -2.92 -9.95 -15.48
CA ASP A 85 -3.29 -11.34 -15.83
C ASP A 85 -2.03 -12.21 -15.98
N ASP A 86 -0.97 -11.70 -16.64
CA ASP A 86 0.33 -12.39 -16.76
C ASP A 86 0.94 -12.63 -15.36
N ALA A 87 0.83 -11.67 -14.44
CA ALA A 87 1.27 -11.85 -13.07
C ALA A 87 0.50 -12.97 -12.35
N LEU A 88 -0.83 -13.03 -12.49
CA LEU A 88 -1.63 -14.13 -11.93
C LEU A 88 -1.21 -15.48 -12.50
N ASP A 89 -0.89 -15.54 -13.80
CA ASP A 89 -0.43 -16.78 -14.44
C ASP A 89 0.94 -17.22 -13.92
N LEU A 90 1.85 -16.30 -13.60
CA LEU A 90 3.11 -16.61 -12.93
C LEU A 90 2.86 -17.25 -11.56
N PHE A 91 1.95 -16.70 -10.77
CA PHE A 91 1.59 -17.28 -9.49
C PHE A 91 0.94 -18.67 -9.62
N ARG A 92 0.05 -18.89 -10.61
CA ARG A 92 -0.50 -20.23 -10.91
C ARG A 92 0.60 -21.24 -11.23
N LYS A 93 1.57 -20.84 -12.07
CA LYS A 93 2.73 -21.68 -12.42
C LYS A 93 3.63 -21.99 -11.22
N ALA A 94 3.70 -21.08 -10.23
CA ALA A 94 4.41 -21.31 -8.98
C ALA A 94 3.69 -22.26 -8.01
N GLY A 95 2.51 -22.76 -8.37
CA GLY A 95 1.74 -23.74 -7.60
C GLY A 95 0.96 -23.16 -6.44
N VAL A 96 0.67 -21.85 -6.43
CA VAL A 96 -0.19 -21.23 -5.40
C VAL A 96 -1.67 -21.55 -5.66
N VAL A 97 -2.47 -21.52 -4.60
CA VAL A 97 -3.93 -21.58 -4.68
C VAL A 97 -4.45 -20.15 -4.81
N LEU A 98 -4.74 -19.72 -6.05
CA LEU A 98 -5.32 -18.41 -6.32
C LEU A 98 -6.83 -18.40 -6.04
N GLN A 99 -7.29 -17.40 -5.30
CA GLN A 99 -8.71 -17.22 -4.99
C GLN A 99 -9.14 -15.76 -5.14
N PRO A 100 -10.28 -15.48 -5.79
CA PRO A 100 -10.83 -14.14 -5.81
C PRO A 100 -11.30 -13.76 -4.40
N ILE A 101 -11.00 -12.52 -4.01
CA ILE A 101 -11.44 -11.96 -2.74
C ILE A 101 -11.99 -10.56 -2.97
N ALA A 102 -12.77 -10.05 -2.00
CA ALA A 102 -13.27 -8.70 -1.99
C ALA A 102 -12.83 -7.99 -0.69
N LEU A 103 -12.50 -6.70 -0.82
CA LEU A 103 -12.24 -5.86 0.34
C LEU A 103 -13.52 -5.64 1.15
N PRO A 104 -13.41 -5.34 2.46
CA PRO A 104 -14.56 -4.94 3.26
C PRO A 104 -15.31 -3.75 2.67
N ASP A 105 -16.63 -3.83 2.62
CA ASP A 105 -17.50 -2.76 2.11
C ASP A 105 -17.70 -1.69 3.19
N LEU A 106 -16.68 -0.89 3.41
CA LEU A 106 -16.66 0.26 4.33
C LEU A 106 -16.07 1.48 3.61
N PRO A 107 -16.48 2.71 3.99
CA PRO A 107 -16.10 3.93 3.29
C PRO A 107 -14.64 4.35 3.56
N ALA A 108 -13.67 3.49 3.20
CA ALA A 108 -12.26 3.67 3.49
C ALA A 108 -11.69 5.02 3.02
N ARG A 109 -12.05 5.48 1.80
CA ARG A 109 -11.62 6.79 1.29
C ARG A 109 -12.10 7.96 2.13
N SER A 110 -13.38 7.92 2.57
CA SER A 110 -13.96 8.98 3.40
C SER A 110 -13.31 9.00 4.79
N ILE A 111 -13.07 7.84 5.38
CA ILE A 111 -12.34 7.73 6.66
C ILE A 111 -10.92 8.27 6.50
N TYR A 112 -10.21 7.87 5.45
CA TYR A 112 -8.86 8.33 5.15
C TYR A 112 -8.80 9.86 5.00
N ALA A 113 -9.82 10.48 4.37
CA ALA A 113 -9.92 11.93 4.25
C ALA A 113 -10.10 12.62 5.61
N LEU A 114 -10.95 12.09 6.48
CA LEU A 114 -11.17 12.63 7.83
C LEU A 114 -9.92 12.51 8.71
N LEU A 115 -9.18 11.42 8.59
CA LEU A 115 -7.92 11.22 9.33
C LEU A 115 -6.78 12.15 8.85
N ASN A 116 -6.96 12.92 7.78
CA ASN A 116 -6.06 14.03 7.46
C ASN A 116 -5.99 15.11 8.55
N ALA A 117 -6.92 15.13 9.52
CA ALA A 117 -6.81 15.96 10.72
C ALA A 117 -5.47 15.76 11.45
N GLU A 118 -4.91 14.55 11.43
CA GLU A 118 -3.59 14.24 12.00
C GLU A 118 -2.47 15.02 11.31
N ALA A 119 -2.51 15.14 9.98
CA ALA A 119 -1.55 15.98 9.26
C ALA A 119 -1.74 17.47 9.58
N GLY A 120 -2.98 17.93 9.76
CA GLY A 120 -3.28 19.28 10.22
C GLY A 120 -2.67 19.57 11.58
N ALA A 121 -2.73 18.61 12.51
CA ALA A 121 -2.10 18.72 13.83
C ALA A 121 -0.57 18.71 13.73
N ALA A 122 0.02 17.82 12.92
CA ALA A 122 1.47 17.72 12.75
C ALA A 122 2.09 19.00 12.15
N PHE A 123 1.35 19.72 11.29
CA PHE A 123 1.79 20.96 10.65
C PHE A 123 1.16 22.22 11.25
N ASP A 124 0.60 22.17 12.46
CA ASP A 124 -0.09 23.32 13.04
C ASP A 124 0.82 24.53 13.23
N ASP A 125 2.04 24.32 13.67
CA ASP A 125 3.04 25.40 13.84
C ASP A 125 3.39 26.07 12.50
N LEU A 126 3.56 25.27 11.43
CA LEU A 126 3.78 25.79 10.09
C LEU A 126 2.60 26.65 9.61
N LEU A 127 1.37 26.18 9.89
CA LEU A 127 0.15 26.92 9.53
C LEU A 127 0.04 28.23 10.30
N ARG A 128 0.30 28.24 11.61
CA ARG A 128 0.26 29.42 12.47
C ARG A 128 1.30 30.44 12.08
N ALA A 129 2.51 29.99 11.74
CA ALA A 129 3.60 30.87 11.28
C ALA A 129 3.41 31.41 9.85
N GLY A 130 2.36 30.98 9.14
CA GLY A 130 2.13 31.38 7.74
C GLY A 130 3.01 30.67 6.70
N GLY A 131 3.90 29.76 7.09
CA GLY A 131 4.84 29.07 6.21
C GLY A 131 4.18 28.18 5.14
N HIS A 132 2.90 27.85 5.31
CA HIS A 132 2.13 27.16 4.27
C HIS A 132 1.95 28.00 2.99
N ASN A 133 2.18 29.32 3.04
CA ASN A 133 2.14 30.18 1.86
C ASN A 133 3.37 29.98 0.95
N ASP A 134 4.45 29.40 1.46
CA ASP A 134 5.69 29.13 0.73
C ASP A 134 5.66 27.76 0.03
N LEU A 135 4.64 26.95 0.32
CA LEU A 135 4.48 25.63 -0.31
C LEU A 135 4.14 25.78 -1.80
N ALA A 136 4.74 24.91 -2.62
CA ALA A 136 4.40 24.78 -4.04
C ALA A 136 2.94 24.27 -4.23
N GLY A 137 2.41 24.45 -5.45
CA GLY A 137 1.07 23.93 -5.79
C GLY A 137 -0.06 24.78 -5.17
N LYS A 138 -0.07 26.08 -5.44
CA LYS A 138 -1.09 27.05 -4.95
C LYS A 138 -2.42 26.95 -5.73
N HIS A 139 -2.99 25.75 -5.85
CA HIS A 139 -4.29 25.52 -6.49
C HIS A 139 -5.28 24.96 -5.44
N PRO A 140 -6.60 24.94 -5.68
CA PRO A 140 -7.59 24.51 -4.69
C PRO A 140 -7.32 23.16 -4.04
N GLY A 141 -6.83 22.16 -4.80
CA GLY A 141 -6.42 20.84 -4.31
C GLY A 141 -4.96 20.78 -3.79
N GLY A 142 -4.22 21.88 -3.75
CA GLY A 142 -2.82 21.93 -3.32
C GLY A 142 -2.66 21.69 -1.81
N ARG A 143 -1.46 21.25 -1.42
CA ARG A 143 -1.16 20.85 -0.03
C ARG A 143 -1.46 21.96 0.99
N ALA A 144 -1.15 23.21 0.68
CA ALA A 144 -1.45 24.35 1.55
C ALA A 144 -2.94 24.46 1.89
N ASN A 145 -3.82 24.31 0.90
CA ASN A 145 -5.26 24.36 1.12
C ASN A 145 -5.79 23.10 1.83
N GLN A 146 -5.24 21.93 1.52
CA GLN A 146 -5.56 20.71 2.26
C GLN A 146 -5.26 20.87 3.75
N LEU A 147 -4.08 21.38 4.12
CA LEU A 147 -3.71 21.61 5.52
C LEU A 147 -4.63 22.65 6.20
N ARG A 148 -5.02 23.71 5.50
CA ARG A 148 -6.02 24.66 6.05
C ARG A 148 -7.36 23.99 6.30
N ALA A 149 -7.85 23.18 5.35
CA ALA A 149 -9.14 22.50 5.45
C ALA A 149 -9.20 21.50 6.60
N THR A 150 -8.09 20.86 6.96
CA THR A 150 -8.07 19.89 8.06
C THR A 150 -8.41 20.50 9.43
N ARG A 151 -8.21 21.80 9.60
CA ARG A 151 -8.57 22.51 10.84
C ARG A 151 -10.08 22.66 11.04
N PHE A 152 -10.89 22.43 10.02
CA PHE A 152 -12.34 22.47 10.07
C PHE A 152 -12.99 21.09 10.24
N ILE A 153 -12.20 20.02 10.41
CA ILE A 153 -12.71 18.69 10.69
C ILE A 153 -13.16 18.65 12.16
N PRO A 154 -14.47 18.46 12.44
CA PRO A 154 -14.95 18.36 13.80
C PRO A 154 -14.35 17.15 14.54
N ALA A 155 -14.03 17.31 15.83
CA ALA A 155 -13.51 16.21 16.65
C ALA A 155 -14.47 15.00 16.67
N VAL A 156 -15.79 15.25 16.64
CA VAL A 156 -16.81 14.19 16.57
C VAL A 156 -16.63 13.34 15.32
N ASP A 157 -16.39 13.95 14.16
CA ASP A 157 -16.23 13.23 12.89
C ASP A 157 -14.91 12.44 12.86
N TYR A 158 -13.84 13.01 13.41
CA TYR A 158 -12.58 12.29 13.58
C TYR A 158 -12.75 11.05 14.47
N ILE A 159 -13.42 11.19 15.63
CA ILE A 159 -13.68 10.05 16.55
C ILE A 159 -14.55 8.99 15.87
N ARG A 160 -15.58 9.40 15.10
CA ARG A 160 -16.42 8.47 14.33
C ARG A 160 -15.61 7.74 13.26
N ALA A 161 -14.72 8.44 12.56
CA ALA A 161 -13.82 7.84 11.57
C ALA A 161 -12.90 6.78 12.21
N GLN A 162 -12.34 7.03 13.39
CA GLN A 162 -11.54 6.05 14.13
C GLN A 162 -12.35 4.81 14.53
N ARG A 163 -13.62 4.97 14.91
CA ARG A 163 -14.50 3.82 15.21
C ARG A 163 -14.77 2.97 13.97
N VAL A 164 -15.04 3.59 12.82
CA VAL A 164 -15.22 2.84 11.55
C VAL A 164 -13.90 2.20 11.11
N ARG A 165 -12.77 2.86 11.33
CA ARG A 165 -11.44 2.27 11.10
C ARG A 165 -11.21 1.00 11.93
N THR A 166 -11.66 0.96 13.18
CA THR A 166 -11.59 -0.24 14.01
C THR A 166 -12.40 -1.40 13.41
N LEU A 167 -13.62 -1.12 12.91
CA LEU A 167 -14.43 -2.13 12.22
C LEU A 167 -13.75 -2.62 10.94
N LEU A 168 -13.16 -1.70 10.17
CA LEU A 168 -12.40 -2.04 8.97
C LEU A 168 -11.22 -2.97 9.30
N ALA A 169 -10.46 -2.68 10.36
CA ALA A 169 -9.35 -3.51 10.80
C ALA A 169 -9.81 -4.92 11.20
N GLN A 170 -10.93 -5.03 11.92
CA GLN A 170 -11.52 -6.33 12.29
C GLN A 170 -11.91 -7.14 11.05
N GLN A 171 -12.58 -6.52 10.07
CA GLN A 171 -12.98 -7.18 8.83
C GLN A 171 -11.77 -7.56 7.96
N MET A 172 -10.75 -6.72 7.91
CA MET A 172 -9.49 -7.04 7.22
C MET A 172 -8.77 -8.21 7.87
N ASN A 173 -8.72 -8.30 9.20
CA ASN A 173 -8.15 -9.44 9.90
C ASN A 173 -8.90 -10.74 9.57
N ALA A 174 -10.24 -10.68 9.49
CA ALA A 174 -11.05 -11.83 9.08
C ALA A 174 -10.77 -12.23 7.62
N LEU A 175 -10.64 -11.27 6.70
CA LEU A 175 -10.25 -11.52 5.32
C LEU A 175 -8.87 -12.18 5.24
N MET A 176 -7.88 -11.64 5.96
CA MET A 176 -6.51 -12.15 5.95
C MET A 176 -6.35 -13.52 6.61
N ALA A 177 -7.33 -13.99 7.37
CA ALA A 177 -7.37 -15.38 7.85
C ALA A 177 -7.66 -16.38 6.71
N THR A 178 -8.24 -15.94 5.59
CA THR A 178 -8.58 -16.79 4.44
C THR A 178 -7.43 -16.99 3.45
N CYS A 179 -6.43 -16.11 3.46
CA CYS A 179 -5.26 -16.15 2.56
C CYS A 179 -3.97 -15.81 3.31
N ASP A 180 -2.85 -16.15 2.71
CA ASP A 180 -1.52 -15.85 3.26
C ASP A 180 -1.05 -14.46 2.84
N VAL A 181 -1.34 -14.09 1.60
CA VAL A 181 -1.20 -12.73 1.03
C VAL A 181 -2.35 -12.47 0.06
N PHE A 182 -2.56 -11.20 -0.30
CA PHE A 182 -3.37 -10.87 -1.46
C PHE A 182 -2.66 -9.91 -2.44
N LEU A 183 -3.10 -9.96 -3.69
CA LEU A 183 -2.59 -9.16 -4.79
C LEU A 183 -3.60 -8.09 -5.19
N ALA A 184 -3.09 -6.89 -5.54
CA ALA A 184 -3.88 -5.79 -6.10
C ALA A 184 -3.01 -4.94 -7.04
N PRO A 185 -3.59 -4.18 -7.97
CA PRO A 185 -2.87 -3.11 -8.66
C PRO A 185 -2.34 -2.07 -7.66
N SER A 186 -1.18 -1.48 -7.94
CA SER A 186 -0.52 -0.54 -7.00
C SER A 186 -1.27 0.78 -6.78
N ASP A 187 -2.16 1.14 -7.69
CA ASP A 187 -2.96 2.38 -7.70
C ASP A 187 -4.44 2.15 -7.35
N SER A 188 -4.74 1.06 -6.69
CA SER A 188 -6.10 0.59 -6.40
C SER A 188 -6.66 1.10 -5.05
N ALA A 189 -7.94 0.86 -4.81
CA ALA A 189 -8.62 1.21 -3.56
C ALA A 189 -8.03 0.49 -2.34
N SER A 190 -7.39 -0.68 -2.55
CA SER A 190 -6.74 -1.45 -1.49
C SER A 190 -5.63 -0.66 -0.77
N VAL A 191 -4.98 0.30 -1.45
CA VAL A 191 -3.95 1.17 -0.82
C VAL A 191 -4.53 1.96 0.36
N ALA A 192 -5.72 2.55 0.20
CA ALA A 192 -6.36 3.29 1.30
C ALA A 192 -6.73 2.35 2.46
N VAL A 193 -7.25 1.17 2.15
CA VAL A 193 -7.62 0.16 3.15
C VAL A 193 -6.39 -0.30 3.94
N THR A 194 -5.31 -0.69 3.27
CA THR A 194 -4.09 -1.19 3.92
C THR A 194 -3.38 -0.11 4.75
N ASN A 195 -3.42 1.15 4.30
CA ASN A 195 -2.89 2.28 5.10
C ASN A 195 -3.70 2.51 6.37
N LEU A 196 -5.03 2.37 6.31
CA LEU A 196 -5.91 2.50 7.49
C LEU A 196 -5.74 1.35 8.48
N THR A 197 -5.47 0.16 8.00
CA THR A 197 -5.45 -1.07 8.83
C THR A 197 -4.05 -1.53 9.21
N GLY A 198 -3.00 -0.90 8.66
CA GLY A 198 -1.61 -1.16 9.04
C GLY A 198 -0.95 -2.37 8.38
N HIS A 199 -1.62 -3.06 7.46
CA HIS A 199 -1.08 -4.26 6.82
C HIS A 199 0.21 -3.95 6.04
N PRO A 200 1.24 -4.82 6.13
CA PRO A 200 2.45 -4.69 5.33
C PRO A 200 2.16 -4.91 3.86
N ALA A 201 2.79 -4.12 3.02
CA ALA A 201 2.66 -4.24 1.58
C ALA A 201 3.99 -4.01 0.87
N LEU A 202 4.20 -4.75 -0.21
CA LEU A 202 5.32 -4.61 -1.13
C LEU A 202 4.77 -4.34 -2.53
N THR A 203 5.28 -3.30 -3.19
CA THR A 203 4.94 -3.00 -4.57
C THR A 203 6.10 -3.34 -5.49
N LEU A 204 5.83 -4.12 -6.51
CA LEU A 204 6.79 -4.58 -7.53
C LEU A 204 6.37 -4.09 -8.91
N ASN A 205 7.34 -3.94 -9.81
CA ASN A 205 7.03 -3.67 -11.22
C ASN A 205 6.39 -4.91 -11.87
N ALA A 206 5.19 -4.75 -12.42
CA ALA A 206 4.47 -5.78 -13.17
C ALA A 206 4.74 -5.71 -14.69
N GLY A 207 5.39 -4.65 -15.15
CA GLY A 207 5.68 -4.39 -16.56
C GLY A 207 5.55 -2.91 -16.90
N PHE A 208 5.53 -2.61 -18.19
CA PHE A 208 5.48 -1.24 -18.69
C PHE A 208 4.31 -1.04 -19.64
N VAL A 209 3.64 0.10 -19.52
CA VAL A 209 2.62 0.57 -20.46
C VAL A 209 3.05 1.94 -20.97
N GLU A 210 3.23 2.07 -22.29
CA GLU A 210 3.73 3.30 -22.92
C GLU A 210 5.05 3.82 -22.28
N GLY A 211 5.96 2.90 -21.90
CA GLY A 211 7.24 3.21 -21.27
C GLY A 211 7.17 3.55 -19.79
N MET A 212 5.98 3.60 -19.18
CA MET A 212 5.78 3.86 -17.76
C MET A 212 5.59 2.55 -16.97
N PRO A 213 6.29 2.36 -15.83
CA PRO A 213 6.13 1.16 -15.03
C PRO A 213 4.72 1.07 -14.43
N ARG A 214 4.19 -0.14 -14.35
CA ARG A 214 2.94 -0.47 -13.68
C ARG A 214 3.21 -1.46 -12.56
N GLY A 215 2.62 -1.20 -11.39
CA GLY A 215 2.92 -1.94 -10.17
C GLY A 215 1.90 -3.01 -9.84
N LEU A 216 2.40 -4.12 -9.27
CA LEU A 216 1.63 -5.11 -8.56
C LEU A 216 1.92 -4.97 -7.06
N MET A 217 0.90 -4.84 -6.24
CA MET A 217 1.01 -4.79 -4.79
C MET A 217 0.70 -6.15 -4.18
N ILE A 218 1.57 -6.60 -3.28
CA ILE A 218 1.42 -7.80 -2.45
C ILE A 218 1.19 -7.33 -1.03
N THR A 219 0.07 -7.72 -0.41
CA THR A 219 -0.27 -7.36 0.97
C THR A 219 -0.33 -8.61 1.83
N GLY A 220 0.31 -8.57 2.98
CA GLY A 220 0.36 -9.66 3.96
C GLY A 220 -0.47 -9.42 5.22
N ARG A 221 -0.44 -10.39 6.13
CA ARG A 221 -1.00 -10.27 7.47
C ARG A 221 -0.19 -9.25 8.28
N LEU A 222 -0.79 -8.71 9.33
CA LEU A 222 -0.08 -7.84 10.26
C LEU A 222 1.13 -8.57 10.83
N TYR A 223 2.29 -7.91 10.80
CA TYR A 223 3.59 -8.42 11.28
C TYR A 223 4.12 -9.64 10.51
N ASP A 224 3.62 -9.91 9.31
CA ASP A 224 4.10 -11.01 8.45
C ASP A 224 4.77 -10.49 7.17
N GLU A 225 5.68 -9.54 7.35
CA GLU A 225 6.49 -8.98 6.27
C GLU A 225 7.35 -10.04 5.61
N ALA A 226 7.78 -11.07 6.36
CA ALA A 226 8.55 -12.19 5.84
C ALA A 226 7.80 -12.92 4.70
N THR A 227 6.51 -13.19 4.89
CA THR A 227 5.68 -13.81 3.84
C THR A 227 5.52 -12.90 2.62
N VAL A 228 5.34 -11.59 2.83
CA VAL A 228 5.26 -10.60 1.74
C VAL A 228 6.55 -10.56 0.92
N LEU A 229 7.70 -10.49 1.60
CA LEU A 229 9.03 -10.49 0.97
C LEU A 229 9.30 -11.79 0.20
N ARG A 230 9.00 -12.95 0.80
CA ARG A 230 9.13 -14.26 0.15
C ARG A 230 8.34 -14.33 -1.16
N VAL A 231 7.08 -13.91 -1.14
CA VAL A 231 6.23 -13.89 -2.33
C VAL A 231 6.77 -12.91 -3.38
N GLY A 232 7.24 -11.74 -2.94
CA GLY A 232 7.87 -10.75 -3.80
C GLY A 232 9.16 -11.25 -4.46
N MET A 233 10.04 -11.91 -3.71
CA MET A 233 11.27 -12.52 -4.23
C MET A 233 10.98 -13.61 -5.26
N ALA A 234 9.96 -14.43 -5.02
CA ALA A 234 9.57 -15.47 -5.98
C ALA A 234 9.04 -14.85 -7.29
N TYR A 235 8.23 -13.80 -7.22
CA TYR A 235 7.75 -13.07 -8.38
C TYR A 235 8.92 -12.38 -9.12
N GLN A 236 9.81 -11.70 -8.39
CA GLN A 236 10.99 -11.03 -8.97
C GLN A 236 11.89 -12.02 -9.72
N ARG A 237 12.14 -13.22 -9.16
CA ARG A 237 12.93 -14.27 -9.83
C ARG A 237 12.27 -14.83 -11.10
N ALA A 238 10.95 -14.79 -11.17
CA ALA A 238 10.18 -15.22 -12.35
C ALA A 238 10.05 -14.14 -13.43
N THR A 239 10.55 -12.93 -13.18
CA THR A 239 10.47 -11.78 -14.10
C THR A 239 11.82 -11.08 -14.26
N THR A 240 11.91 -10.16 -15.22
CA THR A 240 13.13 -9.35 -15.45
C THR A 240 12.87 -7.85 -15.25
N TRP A 241 11.70 -7.48 -14.75
CA TRP A 241 11.28 -6.08 -14.67
C TRP A 241 12.19 -5.20 -13.79
N HIS A 242 12.74 -5.75 -12.72
CA HIS A 242 13.67 -5.06 -11.81
C HIS A 242 15.02 -4.71 -12.45
N ALA A 243 15.38 -5.39 -13.54
CA ALA A 243 16.62 -5.14 -14.28
C ALA A 243 16.50 -4.05 -15.35
N ILE A 244 15.28 -3.61 -15.66
CA ILE A 244 15.03 -2.58 -16.67
C ILE A 244 15.20 -1.20 -16.04
N HIS A 245 16.02 -0.36 -16.69
CA HIS A 245 16.29 1.01 -16.27
C HIS A 245 15.78 2.00 -17.31
N PRO A 246 15.31 3.20 -16.90
CA PRO A 246 15.10 4.27 -17.86
C PRO A 246 16.43 4.61 -18.54
N PRO A 247 16.42 5.02 -19.81
CA PRO A 247 17.62 5.54 -20.45
C PRO A 247 18.12 6.74 -19.64
N LEU A 248 19.36 6.63 -19.14
CA LEU A 248 20.02 7.78 -18.54
C LEU A 248 20.39 8.74 -19.65
N ALA A 249 19.92 9.98 -19.55
CA ALA A 249 20.27 11.07 -20.48
C ALA A 249 21.71 11.51 -20.28
#